data_53f923222733c79ccfd8122b9a45b68d
#
_entry.id   53f923222733c79ccfd8122b9a45b68d
#
_cell.length_a   1.000
_cell.length_b   1.000
_cell.length_c   1.000
_cell.angle_alpha   90.00
_cell.angle_beta   90.00
_cell.angle_gamma   90.00
#
_symmetry.space_group_name_H-M   'P 1'
#
loop_
_entity.id
_entity.type
_entity.pdbx_description
1 polymer ?
#
loop_
_entity_poly.entity_id
_entity_poly.type
_entity_poly.pdbx_seq_one_letter_code
_entity_poly.pdbx_strand_id
1 'polypeptide(L)'
;MKYLEVTFDRTQSTVFHCLVNAFEYCGNGVPQEIWFDNMKTVVDRGKSQFSQTVFNEKFRQFAKDARFNPIACRPFRPQTKGKVEALARTVNRLMVFNYEFENEQDLRRIVNEFMDDLNNERSQAVNAKPIKLLNDEKAILIPLNRLELLRYVSRNLHVKRKVSIESMVQYQNSKYSVPLKYIGKEVTLDVRKDNLFIWYGHQCIRSHPLSEKALNYQRDDSLEILRSDVFKYLEDEELVRFVEENLDAYDEL
;
A
#
# COMPACT_ATOMS: atom_id res chain seq x y z
N MET A 1 -18.49 7.44 -13.26
CA MET A 1 -18.20 7.09 -11.87
C MET A 1 -16.87 7.70 -11.45
N LYS A 2 -16.73 8.13 -10.20
CA LYS A 2 -15.50 8.65 -9.62
C LYS A 2 -15.10 7.72 -8.47
N TYR A 3 -13.80 7.43 -8.35
CA TYR A 3 -13.24 6.63 -7.26
C TYR A 3 -12.07 7.37 -6.63
N LEU A 4 -12.02 7.38 -5.31
CA LEU A 4 -10.98 7.99 -4.49
C LEU A 4 -10.60 7.01 -3.39
N GLU A 5 -9.31 6.89 -3.11
CA GLU A 5 -8.80 6.04 -2.05
C GLU A 5 -7.62 6.70 -1.35
N VAL A 6 -7.59 6.60 -0.02
CA VAL A 6 -6.47 7.09 0.80
C VAL A 6 -5.34 6.08 0.77
N THR A 7 -4.14 6.54 0.42
CA THR A 7 -2.93 5.73 0.41
C THR A 7 -1.81 6.45 1.15
N PHE A 8 -0.93 5.70 1.81
CA PHE A 8 0.19 6.24 2.58
C PHE A 8 1.55 6.01 1.90
N ASP A 9 1.56 5.33 0.77
CA ASP A 9 2.73 5.14 -0.07
C ASP A 9 2.40 5.34 -1.55
N ARG A 10 3.45 5.33 -2.39
CA ARG A 10 3.34 5.49 -3.84
C ARG A 10 3.98 4.32 -4.57
N THR A 11 3.88 3.12 -4.00
CA THR A 11 4.44 1.92 -4.62
C THR A 11 3.59 1.44 -5.80
N GLN A 12 4.19 0.64 -6.67
CA GLN A 12 3.46 0.03 -7.78
C GLN A 12 2.35 -0.90 -7.30
N SER A 13 2.56 -1.58 -6.17
CA SER A 13 1.55 -2.44 -5.57
C SER A 13 0.33 -1.67 -5.09
N THR A 14 0.57 -0.52 -4.46
CA THR A 14 -0.52 0.36 -4.06
C THR A 14 -1.35 0.79 -5.26
N VAL A 15 -0.70 1.09 -6.40
CA VAL A 15 -1.41 1.37 -7.65
C VAL A 15 -2.25 0.18 -8.10
N PHE A 16 -1.71 -1.05 -8.06
CA PHE A 16 -2.48 -2.25 -8.41
C PHE A 16 -3.65 -2.48 -7.45
N HIS A 17 -3.44 -2.30 -6.15
CA HIS A 17 -4.48 -2.41 -5.14
C HIS A 17 -5.61 -1.42 -5.41
N CYS A 18 -5.29 -0.14 -5.59
CA CYS A 18 -6.27 0.90 -5.89
C CYS A 18 -7.04 0.62 -7.20
N LEU A 19 -6.38 0.08 -8.22
CA LEU A 19 -7.06 -0.29 -9.47
C LEU A 19 -8.04 -1.45 -9.25
N VAL A 20 -7.66 -2.49 -8.51
CA VAL A 20 -8.56 -3.60 -8.20
C VAL A 20 -9.77 -3.11 -7.41
N ASN A 21 -9.56 -2.28 -6.37
CA ASN A 21 -10.64 -1.70 -5.58
C ASN A 21 -11.55 -0.80 -6.42
N ALA A 22 -10.96 0.00 -7.34
CA ALA A 22 -11.73 0.83 -8.27
C ALA A 22 -12.62 -0.02 -9.19
N PHE A 23 -12.10 -1.13 -9.72
CA PHE A 23 -12.88 -2.05 -10.55
C PHE A 23 -14.03 -2.70 -9.78
N GLU A 24 -13.80 -3.08 -8.52
CA GLU A 24 -14.86 -3.59 -7.63
C GLU A 24 -15.93 -2.52 -7.36
N TYR A 25 -15.51 -1.32 -7.00
CA TYR A 25 -16.40 -0.19 -6.75
C TYR A 25 -17.23 0.16 -8.00
N CYS A 26 -16.65 0.03 -9.19
CA CYS A 26 -17.36 0.20 -10.46
C CYS A 26 -18.25 -1.02 -10.85
N GLY A 27 -18.65 -1.83 -9.90
CA GLY A 27 -19.59 -2.94 -10.11
C GLY A 27 -18.93 -4.21 -10.64
N ASN A 28 -17.70 -4.51 -10.18
CA ASN A 28 -16.87 -5.64 -10.61
C ASN A 28 -16.60 -5.64 -12.12
N GLY A 29 -16.36 -4.46 -12.67
CA GLY A 29 -16.14 -4.26 -14.09
C GLY A 29 -14.87 -3.51 -14.40
N VAL A 30 -14.17 -3.95 -15.45
CA VAL A 30 -12.93 -3.34 -15.95
C VAL A 30 -13.24 -2.62 -17.26
N PRO A 31 -12.90 -1.30 -17.39
CA PRO A 31 -13.04 -0.59 -18.65
C PRO A 31 -12.11 -1.18 -19.72
N GLN A 32 -12.50 -1.12 -20.99
CA GLN A 32 -11.65 -1.59 -22.09
C GLN A 32 -10.36 -0.77 -22.25
N GLU A 33 -10.42 0.52 -21.93
CA GLU A 33 -9.27 1.44 -22.01
C GLU A 33 -9.18 2.27 -20.73
N ILE A 34 -7.95 2.43 -20.22
CA ILE A 34 -7.67 3.28 -19.06
C ILE A 34 -6.51 4.22 -19.38
N TRP A 35 -6.77 5.50 -19.15
CA TRP A 35 -5.77 6.55 -19.39
C TRP A 35 -5.01 6.84 -18.11
N PHE A 36 -3.67 6.77 -18.19
CA PHE A 36 -2.77 7.00 -17.07
C PHE A 36 -1.93 8.25 -17.27
N ASP A 37 -1.69 8.96 -16.19
CA ASP A 37 -0.62 9.95 -16.17
C ASP A 37 0.76 9.24 -16.21
N ASN A 38 1.80 9.98 -16.63
CA ASN A 38 3.16 9.45 -16.76
C ASN A 38 3.84 9.27 -15.38
N MET A 39 3.20 8.55 -14.46
CA MET A 39 3.79 8.20 -13.18
C MET A 39 4.79 7.03 -13.33
N LYS A 40 5.91 7.10 -12.63
CA LYS A 40 7.01 6.10 -12.73
C LYS A 40 6.60 4.66 -12.37
N THR A 41 5.54 4.48 -11.62
CA THR A 41 4.98 3.16 -11.28
C THR A 41 4.24 2.50 -12.44
N VAL A 42 3.90 3.26 -13.47
CA VAL A 42 3.13 2.83 -14.64
C VAL A 42 3.96 2.95 -15.92
N VAL A 43 4.70 4.05 -16.09
CA VAL A 43 5.41 4.40 -17.33
C VAL A 43 6.91 4.53 -17.03
N ASP A 44 7.72 3.70 -17.67
CA ASP A 44 9.18 3.79 -17.60
C ASP A 44 9.71 4.93 -18.48
N ARG A 45 9.10 5.10 -19.65
CA ARG A 45 9.43 6.18 -20.59
C ARG A 45 8.18 6.76 -21.23
N GLY A 46 7.94 8.04 -21.02
CA GLY A 46 6.85 8.77 -21.69
C GLY A 46 7.09 8.94 -23.20
N LYS A 47 6.01 9.16 -23.94
CA LYS A 47 6.08 9.44 -25.39
C LYS A 47 6.81 10.76 -25.64
N SER A 48 7.81 10.73 -26.55
CA SER A 48 8.47 11.92 -27.09
C SER A 48 8.20 12.04 -28.59
N GLN A 49 8.77 13.06 -29.24
CA GLN A 49 8.71 13.18 -30.73
C GLN A 49 9.37 12.00 -31.44
N PHE A 50 10.32 11.31 -30.76
CA PHE A 50 11.15 10.26 -31.35
C PHE A 50 10.95 8.88 -30.71
N SER A 51 10.10 8.75 -29.68
CA SER A 51 9.91 7.48 -29.01
C SER A 51 8.45 7.23 -28.60
N GLN A 52 8.03 5.96 -28.69
CA GLN A 52 6.75 5.52 -28.15
C GLN A 52 6.82 5.42 -26.62
N THR A 53 5.63 5.42 -25.96
CA THR A 53 5.53 5.15 -24.54
C THR A 53 5.97 3.73 -24.22
N VAL A 54 6.81 3.59 -23.20
CA VAL A 54 7.21 2.29 -22.63
C VAL A 54 6.56 2.18 -21.27
N PHE A 55 5.61 1.28 -21.14
CA PHE A 55 5.01 0.93 -19.85
C PHE A 55 5.93 0.00 -19.07
N ASN A 56 5.91 0.12 -17.75
CA ASN A 56 6.59 -0.82 -16.87
C ASN A 56 6.11 -2.26 -17.13
N GLU A 57 7.03 -3.23 -17.19
CA GLU A 57 6.72 -4.61 -17.56
C GLU A 57 5.68 -5.25 -16.65
N LYS A 58 5.81 -5.07 -15.32
CA LYS A 58 4.83 -5.60 -14.37
C LYS A 58 3.46 -4.97 -14.55
N PHE A 59 3.42 -3.66 -14.83
CA PHE A 59 2.19 -2.95 -15.09
C PHE A 59 1.55 -3.44 -16.39
N ARG A 60 2.34 -3.66 -17.43
CA ARG A 60 1.86 -4.19 -18.70
C ARG A 60 1.26 -5.58 -18.54
N GLN A 61 1.90 -6.44 -17.74
CA GLN A 61 1.35 -7.76 -17.44
C GLN A 61 0.05 -7.68 -16.62
N PHE A 62 -0.01 -6.79 -15.62
CA PHE A 62 -1.24 -6.53 -14.87
C PHE A 62 -2.38 -6.07 -15.79
N ALA A 63 -2.11 -5.13 -16.69
CA ALA A 63 -3.11 -4.63 -17.64
C ALA A 63 -3.63 -5.73 -18.57
N LYS A 64 -2.72 -6.62 -19.03
CA LYS A 64 -3.08 -7.78 -19.86
C LYS A 64 -3.99 -8.75 -19.11
N ASP A 65 -3.67 -9.07 -17.86
CA ASP A 65 -4.44 -10.00 -17.05
C ASP A 65 -5.79 -9.39 -16.62
N ALA A 66 -5.83 -8.09 -16.38
CA ALA A 66 -7.06 -7.34 -16.16
C ALA A 66 -7.86 -7.07 -17.45
N ARG A 67 -7.27 -7.36 -18.63
CA ARG A 67 -7.86 -7.24 -19.97
C ARG A 67 -8.20 -5.80 -20.38
N PHE A 68 -7.49 -4.80 -19.88
CA PHE A 68 -7.65 -3.43 -20.37
C PHE A 68 -6.44 -2.97 -21.19
N ASN A 69 -6.70 -2.03 -22.10
CA ASN A 69 -5.65 -1.36 -22.87
C ASN A 69 -5.17 -0.10 -22.12
N PRO A 70 -3.93 -0.04 -21.61
CA PRO A 70 -3.40 1.15 -20.96
C PRO A 70 -2.98 2.19 -21.99
N ILE A 71 -3.41 3.43 -21.77
CA ILE A 71 -3.06 4.59 -22.62
C ILE A 71 -2.34 5.61 -21.73
N ALA A 72 -1.12 5.99 -22.10
CA ALA A 72 -0.41 7.06 -21.41
C ALA A 72 -0.84 8.43 -21.95
N CYS A 73 -1.14 9.35 -21.05
CA CYS A 73 -1.41 10.74 -21.39
C CYS A 73 -0.20 11.38 -22.09
N ARG A 74 -0.43 12.15 -23.13
CA ARG A 74 0.66 12.87 -23.82
C ARG A 74 1.18 13.98 -22.91
N PRO A 75 2.51 14.11 -22.72
CA PRO A 75 3.08 15.24 -22.02
C PRO A 75 2.64 16.56 -22.68
N PHE A 76 2.42 17.59 -21.89
CA PHE A 76 2.09 18.95 -22.32
C PHE A 76 0.80 19.12 -23.17
N ARG A 77 -0.14 18.15 -23.15
CA ARG A 77 -1.46 18.30 -23.79
C ARG A 77 -2.57 18.31 -22.72
N PRO A 78 -3.07 19.51 -22.33
CA PRO A 78 -4.12 19.66 -21.30
C PRO A 78 -5.40 18.90 -21.63
N GLN A 79 -5.74 18.77 -22.90
CA GLN A 79 -6.98 18.12 -23.34
C GLN A 79 -7.10 16.64 -22.93
N THR A 80 -5.97 15.94 -22.78
CA THR A 80 -5.96 14.52 -22.35
C THR A 80 -6.05 14.35 -20.83
N LYS A 81 -5.74 15.41 -20.07
CA LYS A 81 -5.75 15.43 -18.60
C LYS A 81 -6.99 16.10 -17.98
N GLY A 82 -7.77 16.82 -18.75
CA GLY A 82 -8.80 17.72 -18.26
C GLY A 82 -9.78 17.07 -17.26
N LYS A 83 -10.16 15.82 -17.48
CA LYS A 83 -11.06 15.08 -16.55
C LYS A 83 -10.38 14.75 -15.22
N VAL A 84 -9.11 14.31 -15.25
CA VAL A 84 -8.33 13.98 -14.04
C VAL A 84 -7.97 15.24 -13.27
N GLU A 85 -7.60 16.31 -13.96
CA GLU A 85 -7.32 17.62 -13.33
C GLU A 85 -8.57 18.24 -12.72
N ALA A 86 -9.74 18.07 -13.35
CA ALA A 86 -11.00 18.49 -12.78
C ALA A 86 -11.33 17.69 -11.51
N LEU A 87 -11.07 16.37 -11.51
CA LEU A 87 -11.24 15.54 -10.30
C LEU A 87 -10.25 15.95 -9.21
N ALA A 88 -8.97 16.18 -9.54
CA ALA A 88 -7.96 16.63 -8.59
C ALA A 88 -8.35 17.98 -7.94
N ARG A 89 -8.89 18.92 -8.73
CA ARG A 89 -9.45 20.18 -8.18
C ARG A 89 -10.65 19.94 -7.28
N THR A 90 -11.48 18.96 -7.59
CA THR A 90 -12.63 18.59 -6.76
C THR A 90 -12.17 18.02 -5.41
N VAL A 91 -11.05 17.27 -5.36
CA VAL A 91 -10.45 16.76 -4.12
C VAL A 91 -10.06 17.88 -3.14
N ASN A 92 -9.77 19.09 -3.64
CA ASN A 92 -9.52 20.24 -2.78
C ASN A 92 -10.72 20.60 -1.88
N ARG A 93 -11.93 20.17 -2.21
CA ARG A 93 -13.12 20.31 -1.34
C ARG A 93 -12.95 19.55 -0.02
N LEU A 94 -12.14 18.48 0.00
CA LEU A 94 -11.78 17.77 1.23
C LEU A 94 -10.95 18.62 2.22
N MET A 95 -10.34 19.71 1.77
CA MET A 95 -9.58 20.60 2.66
C MET A 95 -10.46 21.26 3.73
N VAL A 96 -11.77 21.33 3.52
CA VAL A 96 -12.72 21.80 4.53
C VAL A 96 -12.72 20.91 5.77
N PHE A 97 -12.45 19.61 5.59
CA PHE A 97 -12.35 18.61 6.66
C PHE A 97 -10.94 18.51 7.25
N ASN A 98 -10.04 19.43 6.91
CA ASN A 98 -8.69 19.45 7.45
C ASN A 98 -8.77 19.65 8.97
N TYR A 99 -8.16 18.75 9.74
CA TYR A 99 -8.22 18.68 11.22
C TYR A 99 -9.53 18.13 11.82
N GLU A 100 -10.48 17.63 11.03
CA GLU A 100 -11.73 17.03 11.53
C GLU A 100 -11.67 15.50 11.65
N PHE A 101 -10.51 14.88 11.41
CA PHE A 101 -10.31 13.45 11.58
C PHE A 101 -9.24 13.17 12.64
N GLU A 102 -9.51 12.19 13.49
CA GLU A 102 -8.61 11.79 14.57
C GLU A 102 -7.66 10.65 14.17
N ASN A 103 -8.08 9.82 13.23
CA ASN A 103 -7.35 8.62 12.82
C ASN A 103 -7.60 8.26 11.34
N GLU A 104 -6.88 7.23 10.87
CA GLU A 104 -7.00 6.75 9.49
C GLU A 104 -8.42 6.29 9.13
N GLN A 105 -9.13 5.66 10.04
CA GLN A 105 -10.48 5.15 9.79
C GLN A 105 -11.45 6.30 9.56
N ASP A 106 -11.34 7.37 10.33
CA ASP A 106 -12.13 8.60 10.14
C ASP A 106 -11.83 9.25 8.79
N LEU A 107 -10.55 9.38 8.44
CA LEU A 107 -10.16 9.91 7.14
C LEU A 107 -10.74 9.08 5.99
N ARG A 108 -10.69 7.75 6.09
CA ARG A 108 -11.29 6.85 5.09
C ARG A 108 -12.81 7.02 5.02
N ARG A 109 -13.48 7.16 6.15
CA ARG A 109 -14.92 7.43 6.21
C ARG A 109 -15.27 8.73 5.49
N ILE A 110 -14.59 9.82 5.81
CA ILE A 110 -14.78 11.13 5.16
C ILE A 110 -14.60 11.05 3.65
N VAL A 111 -13.53 10.37 3.20
CA VAL A 111 -13.26 10.20 1.75
C VAL A 111 -14.35 9.37 1.07
N ASN A 112 -14.87 8.34 1.73
CA ASN A 112 -15.94 7.50 1.17
C ASN A 112 -17.26 8.30 1.07
N GLU A 113 -17.65 9.00 2.12
CA GLU A 113 -18.83 9.88 2.12
C GLU A 113 -18.74 10.94 1.01
N PHE A 114 -17.58 11.59 0.91
CA PHE A 114 -17.32 12.56 -0.16
C PHE A 114 -17.40 11.95 -1.56
N MET A 115 -16.87 10.74 -1.73
CA MET A 115 -16.94 10.00 -3.01
C MET A 115 -18.38 9.66 -3.39
N ASP A 116 -19.19 9.25 -2.42
CA ASP A 116 -20.61 8.96 -2.63
C ASP A 116 -21.38 10.21 -3.00
N ASP A 117 -21.13 11.33 -2.35
CA ASP A 117 -21.71 12.63 -2.71
C ASP A 117 -21.35 13.01 -4.14
N LEU A 118 -20.06 12.93 -4.52
CA LEU A 118 -19.60 13.24 -5.87
C LEU A 118 -20.23 12.34 -6.94
N ASN A 119 -20.58 11.10 -6.63
CA ASN A 119 -21.21 10.18 -7.56
C ASN A 119 -22.73 10.35 -7.62
N ASN A 120 -23.33 10.97 -6.61
CA ASN A 120 -24.74 11.34 -6.55
C ASN A 120 -25.02 12.78 -7.00
N GLU A 121 -24.02 13.66 -7.06
CA GLU A 121 -24.14 15.00 -7.62
C GLU A 121 -24.32 14.94 -9.15
N ARG A 122 -25.09 15.87 -9.69
CA ARG A 122 -25.23 16.03 -11.14
C ARG A 122 -23.95 16.62 -11.72
N SER A 123 -23.26 15.86 -12.54
CA SER A 123 -22.05 16.34 -13.23
C SER A 123 -22.43 17.34 -14.32
N GLN A 124 -21.88 18.55 -14.26
CA GLN A 124 -22.12 19.60 -15.28
C GLN A 124 -21.65 19.17 -16.68
N ALA A 125 -20.54 18.40 -16.75
CA ALA A 125 -19.96 17.99 -18.01
C ALA A 125 -20.84 17.04 -18.84
N VAL A 126 -21.64 16.18 -18.16
CA VAL A 126 -22.48 15.16 -18.82
C VAL A 126 -23.95 15.32 -18.47
N ASN A 127 -24.30 16.33 -17.68
CA ASN A 127 -25.66 16.66 -17.24
C ASN A 127 -26.43 15.47 -16.62
N ALA A 128 -25.71 14.54 -15.99
CA ALA A 128 -26.25 13.34 -15.35
C ALA A 128 -25.47 12.99 -14.08
N LYS A 129 -26.08 12.16 -13.22
CA LYS A 129 -25.38 11.60 -12.06
C LYS A 129 -24.43 10.49 -12.50
N PRO A 130 -23.14 10.48 -12.08
CA PRO A 130 -22.16 9.45 -12.45
C PRO A 130 -22.64 8.03 -12.17
N ILE A 131 -23.33 7.81 -11.06
CA ILE A 131 -23.83 6.48 -10.69
C ILE A 131 -24.90 5.94 -11.67
N LYS A 132 -25.74 6.81 -12.24
CA LYS A 132 -26.70 6.41 -13.25
C LYS A 132 -26.01 5.98 -14.55
N LEU A 133 -25.02 6.79 -14.99
CA LEU A 133 -24.26 6.46 -16.20
C LEU A 133 -23.49 5.14 -16.06
N LEU A 134 -22.95 4.84 -14.86
CA LEU A 134 -22.32 3.54 -14.64
C LEU A 134 -23.28 2.38 -14.86
N ASN A 135 -24.54 2.50 -14.43
CA ASN A 135 -25.53 1.44 -14.62
C ASN A 135 -25.79 1.15 -16.11
N ASP A 136 -25.77 2.19 -16.93
CA ASP A 136 -25.92 2.06 -18.40
C ASP A 136 -24.66 1.43 -19.03
N GLU A 137 -23.48 1.68 -18.47
CA GLU A 137 -22.20 1.19 -18.96
C GLU A 137 -21.84 -0.22 -18.46
N LYS A 138 -22.49 -0.74 -17.41
CA LYS A 138 -22.14 -2.05 -16.81
C LYS A 138 -22.11 -3.20 -17.81
N ALA A 139 -22.98 -3.19 -18.81
CA ALA A 139 -23.06 -4.24 -19.82
C ALA A 139 -21.84 -4.33 -20.75
N ILE A 140 -21.08 -3.23 -20.87
CA ILE A 140 -19.89 -3.16 -21.75
C ILE A 140 -18.57 -3.29 -20.98
N LEU A 141 -18.61 -3.32 -19.64
CA LEU A 141 -17.42 -3.55 -18.82
C LEU A 141 -16.99 -5.02 -18.91
N ILE A 142 -15.69 -5.22 -18.89
CA ILE A 142 -15.11 -6.57 -18.84
C ILE A 142 -15.27 -7.11 -17.41
N PRO A 143 -15.80 -8.33 -17.19
CA PRO A 143 -15.93 -8.87 -15.84
C PRO A 143 -14.58 -8.97 -15.12
N LEU A 144 -14.54 -8.48 -13.88
CA LEU A 144 -13.33 -8.50 -13.06
C LEU A 144 -13.00 -9.93 -12.61
N ASN A 145 -11.80 -10.41 -12.95
CA ASN A 145 -11.22 -11.60 -12.34
C ASN A 145 -10.32 -11.19 -11.15
N ARG A 146 -10.94 -10.91 -10.00
CA ARG A 146 -10.24 -10.45 -8.80
C ARG A 146 -9.13 -11.39 -8.36
N LEU A 147 -9.39 -12.70 -8.33
CA LEU A 147 -8.43 -13.70 -7.85
C LEU A 147 -7.13 -13.69 -8.65
N GLU A 148 -7.23 -13.50 -9.96
CA GLU A 148 -6.05 -13.39 -10.82
C GLU A 148 -5.24 -12.13 -10.53
N LEU A 149 -5.90 -11.01 -10.26
CA LEU A 149 -5.24 -9.72 -10.01
C LEU A 149 -4.68 -9.61 -8.58
N LEU A 150 -5.20 -10.35 -7.61
CA LEU A 150 -4.66 -10.38 -6.25
C LEU A 150 -3.19 -10.81 -6.19
N ARG A 151 -2.69 -11.58 -7.17
CA ARG A 151 -1.27 -11.94 -7.25
C ARG A 151 -0.34 -10.72 -7.40
N TYR A 152 -0.83 -9.62 -7.98
CA TYR A 152 -0.09 -8.37 -8.10
C TYR A 152 -0.15 -7.54 -6.83
N VAL A 153 -1.27 -7.59 -6.13
CA VAL A 153 -1.49 -6.92 -4.85
C VAL A 153 -0.75 -7.64 -3.73
N SER A 154 -0.86 -8.96 -3.66
CA SER A 154 -0.26 -9.79 -2.60
C SER A 154 1.27 -9.86 -2.67
N ARG A 155 1.87 -9.73 -3.85
CA ARG A 155 3.33 -9.83 -4.02
C ARG A 155 4.11 -8.68 -3.41
N ASN A 156 3.46 -7.62 -2.98
CA ASN A 156 4.14 -6.48 -2.35
C ASN A 156 3.98 -6.43 -0.82
N LEU A 157 3.36 -7.42 -0.22
CA LEU A 157 3.51 -7.65 1.21
C LEU A 157 4.92 -8.18 1.55
N HIS A 158 5.71 -8.55 0.55
CA HIS A 158 7.12 -8.96 0.72
C HIS A 158 8.06 -7.77 0.58
N VAL A 159 8.05 -6.89 1.58
CA VAL A 159 8.99 -5.77 1.64
C VAL A 159 10.35 -6.32 2.05
N LYS A 160 11.36 -6.19 1.18
CA LYS A 160 12.73 -6.54 1.54
C LYS A 160 13.35 -5.48 2.45
N ARG A 161 13.97 -5.91 3.53
CA ARG A 161 14.68 -5.06 4.48
C ARG A 161 16.00 -5.71 4.88
N LYS A 162 17.01 -4.88 5.09
CA LYS A 162 18.27 -5.31 5.69
C LYS A 162 18.14 -5.23 7.21
N VAL A 163 18.53 -6.30 7.88
CA VAL A 163 18.57 -6.31 9.35
C VAL A 163 19.65 -5.35 9.83
N SER A 164 19.29 -4.45 10.74
CA SER A 164 20.21 -3.49 11.32
C SER A 164 21.23 -4.15 12.27
N ILE A 165 22.27 -3.40 12.66
CA ILE A 165 23.24 -3.84 13.69
C ILE A 165 22.60 -4.03 15.06
N GLU A 166 21.45 -3.40 15.29
CA GLU A 166 20.63 -3.53 16.51
C GLU A 166 19.76 -4.79 16.49
N SER A 167 19.95 -5.67 15.51
CA SER A 167 19.12 -6.86 15.28
C SER A 167 17.64 -6.57 15.06
N MET A 168 17.34 -5.50 14.35
CA MET A 168 15.99 -5.01 14.08
C MET A 168 15.72 -4.85 12.59
N VAL A 169 14.45 -4.98 12.23
CA VAL A 169 13.94 -4.60 10.91
C VAL A 169 12.87 -3.53 11.04
N GLN A 170 12.88 -2.57 10.13
CA GLN A 170 11.90 -1.49 10.13
C GLN A 170 10.73 -1.84 9.20
N TYR A 171 9.52 -1.73 9.74
CA TYR A 171 8.28 -1.76 8.98
C TYR A 171 7.41 -0.56 9.40
N GLN A 172 7.06 0.30 8.42
CA GLN A 172 6.42 1.60 8.68
C GLN A 172 7.23 2.45 9.68
N ASN A 173 6.59 2.89 10.78
CA ASN A 173 7.23 3.69 11.81
C ASN A 173 7.82 2.87 12.97
N SER A 174 7.65 1.54 12.93
CA SER A 174 8.03 0.62 14.01
C SER A 174 9.21 -0.25 13.63
N LYS A 175 10.06 -0.59 14.60
CA LYS A 175 11.14 -1.57 14.46
C LYS A 175 10.76 -2.87 15.18
N TYR A 176 11.14 -4.00 14.62
CA TYR A 176 10.82 -5.35 15.10
C TYR A 176 12.07 -6.19 15.24
N SER A 177 12.22 -6.87 16.37
CA SER A 177 13.41 -7.68 16.66
C SER A 177 13.49 -8.93 15.78
N VAL A 178 14.71 -9.36 15.49
CA VAL A 178 15.04 -10.62 14.82
C VAL A 178 16.26 -11.26 15.47
N PRO A 179 16.51 -12.59 15.35
CA PRO A 179 17.69 -13.22 15.93
C PRO A 179 19.00 -12.64 15.39
N LEU A 180 20.01 -12.51 16.26
CA LEU A 180 21.31 -11.87 15.98
C LEU A 180 22.01 -12.41 14.72
N LYS A 181 21.89 -13.70 14.46
CA LYS A 181 22.53 -14.37 13.29
C LYS A 181 22.09 -13.82 11.93
N TYR A 182 21.04 -12.99 11.90
CA TYR A 182 20.54 -12.36 10.68
C TYR A 182 20.99 -10.91 10.51
N ILE A 183 21.79 -10.35 11.42
CA ILE A 183 22.34 -9.01 11.28
C ILE A 183 23.04 -8.87 9.93
N GLY A 184 22.74 -7.78 9.23
CA GLY A 184 23.31 -7.47 7.91
C GLY A 184 22.71 -8.25 6.74
N LYS A 185 21.88 -9.26 6.99
CA LYS A 185 21.20 -10.05 5.94
C LYS A 185 19.95 -9.34 5.45
N GLU A 186 19.58 -9.61 4.20
CA GLU A 186 18.32 -9.16 3.62
C GLU A 186 17.22 -10.16 3.96
N VAL A 187 16.16 -9.68 4.60
CA VAL A 187 14.97 -10.44 4.97
C VAL A 187 13.74 -9.90 4.24
N THR A 188 12.74 -10.75 4.09
CA THR A 188 11.46 -10.40 3.47
C THR A 188 10.39 -10.27 4.54
N LEU A 189 9.71 -9.14 4.56
CA LEU A 189 8.58 -8.85 5.45
C LEU A 189 7.27 -9.22 4.74
N ASP A 190 6.42 -9.97 5.41
CA ASP A 190 5.09 -10.36 4.93
C ASP A 190 4.06 -10.02 6.01
N VAL A 191 3.05 -9.22 5.67
CA VAL A 191 2.00 -8.85 6.61
C VAL A 191 0.73 -9.62 6.27
N ARG A 192 0.21 -10.35 7.26
CA ARG A 192 -1.04 -11.10 7.14
C ARG A 192 -1.94 -10.78 8.31
N LYS A 193 -3.11 -10.22 8.03
CA LYS A 193 -4.00 -9.68 9.05
C LYS A 193 -3.21 -8.68 9.93
N ASP A 194 -3.17 -8.88 11.22
CA ASP A 194 -2.52 -7.99 12.19
C ASP A 194 -1.13 -8.52 12.64
N ASN A 195 -0.46 -9.34 11.81
CA ASN A 195 0.84 -9.92 12.12
C ASN A 195 1.86 -9.66 11.01
N LEU A 196 3.07 -9.25 11.42
CA LEU A 196 4.25 -9.14 10.61
C LEU A 196 5.05 -10.43 10.69
N PHE A 197 5.24 -11.10 9.56
CA PHE A 197 6.10 -12.28 9.41
C PHE A 197 7.40 -11.87 8.73
N ILE A 198 8.53 -12.28 9.32
CA ILE A 198 9.87 -11.97 8.83
C ILE A 198 10.49 -13.26 8.30
N TRP A 199 10.88 -13.24 7.02
CA TRP A 199 11.38 -14.41 6.31
C TRP A 199 12.82 -14.21 5.86
N TYR A 200 13.63 -15.25 6.02
CA TYR A 200 14.94 -15.36 5.40
C TYR A 200 14.93 -16.57 4.44
N GLY A 201 15.00 -16.29 3.14
CA GLY A 201 14.73 -17.32 2.12
C GLY A 201 13.32 -17.89 2.24
N HIS A 202 13.22 -19.19 2.51
CA HIS A 202 11.93 -19.88 2.69
C HIS A 202 11.56 -20.11 4.16
N GLN A 203 12.40 -19.69 5.10
CA GLN A 203 12.17 -19.89 6.54
C GLN A 203 11.59 -18.64 7.16
N CYS A 204 10.45 -18.77 7.85
CA CYS A 204 9.94 -17.72 8.75
C CYS A 204 10.84 -17.71 10.00
N ILE A 205 11.55 -16.59 10.21
CA ILE A 205 12.52 -16.46 11.30
C ILE A 205 11.93 -15.79 12.53
N ARG A 206 10.91 -14.94 12.35
CA ARG A 206 10.12 -14.28 13.42
C ARG A 206 8.73 -13.90 12.92
N SER A 207 7.81 -13.78 13.89
CA SER A 207 6.50 -13.16 13.66
C SER A 207 6.16 -12.26 14.85
N HIS A 208 5.66 -11.06 14.56
CA HIS A 208 5.25 -10.09 15.57
C HIS A 208 3.82 -9.64 15.31
N PRO A 209 3.00 -9.37 16.33
CA PRO A 209 1.79 -8.58 16.14
C PRO A 209 2.19 -7.18 15.64
N LEU A 210 1.40 -6.62 14.71
CA LEU A 210 1.58 -5.24 14.31
C LEU A 210 1.29 -4.32 15.50
N SER A 211 2.14 -3.32 15.68
CA SER A 211 2.08 -2.41 16.82
C SER A 211 2.43 -1.00 16.35
N GLU A 212 1.86 0.00 16.99
CA GLU A 212 2.22 1.42 16.83
C GLU A 212 3.42 1.82 17.70
N LYS A 213 3.90 0.93 18.57
CA LYS A 213 5.09 1.15 19.38
C LYS A 213 6.32 1.30 18.48
N ALA A 214 7.21 2.23 18.82
CA ALA A 214 8.44 2.48 18.06
C ALA A 214 9.36 1.25 18.01
N LEU A 215 9.42 0.46 19.10
CA LEU A 215 10.27 -0.71 19.26
C LEU A 215 9.44 -1.91 19.73
N ASN A 216 9.62 -3.04 19.04
CA ASN A 216 8.90 -4.28 19.32
C ASN A 216 9.92 -5.41 19.44
N TYR A 217 10.15 -5.86 20.67
CA TYR A 217 11.08 -6.95 20.99
C TYR A 217 10.32 -8.24 21.27
N GLN A 218 10.91 -9.36 20.85
CA GLN A 218 10.58 -10.66 21.40
C GLN A 218 11.56 -11.04 22.49
N ARG A 219 11.07 -11.69 23.54
CA ARG A 219 11.85 -12.08 24.71
C ARG A 219 13.11 -12.86 24.33
N ASP A 220 13.00 -13.81 23.42
CA ASP A 220 14.14 -14.64 23.00
C ASP A 220 15.24 -13.83 22.33
N ASP A 221 14.87 -12.84 21.49
CA ASP A 221 15.82 -11.97 20.80
C ASP A 221 16.52 -11.05 21.80
N SER A 222 15.78 -10.53 22.80
CA SER A 222 16.34 -9.71 23.87
C SER A 222 17.35 -10.49 24.73
N LEU A 223 17.02 -11.74 25.07
CA LEU A 223 17.92 -12.63 25.78
C LEU A 223 19.20 -12.93 24.98
N GLU A 224 19.07 -13.18 23.67
CA GLU A 224 20.22 -13.44 22.79
C GLU A 224 21.14 -12.23 22.70
N ILE A 225 20.56 -11.01 22.59
CA ILE A 225 21.32 -9.75 22.53
C ILE A 225 22.10 -9.51 23.83
N LEU A 226 21.44 -9.65 24.98
CA LEU A 226 22.07 -9.43 26.29
C LEU A 226 23.17 -10.44 26.60
N ARG A 227 23.00 -11.71 26.20
CA ARG A 227 24.02 -12.74 26.32
C ARG A 227 25.25 -12.47 25.44
N SER A 228 25.07 -11.83 24.29
CA SER A 228 26.18 -11.65 23.34
C SER A 228 27.17 -10.58 23.76
N ASP A 229 26.72 -9.47 24.38
CA ASP A 229 27.55 -8.29 24.54
C ASP A 229 27.80 -7.84 26.01
N VAL A 230 26.79 -7.91 26.88
CA VAL A 230 26.88 -7.20 28.18
C VAL A 230 26.91 -8.14 29.38
N PHE A 231 26.23 -9.28 29.33
CA PHE A 231 25.99 -10.12 30.50
C PHE A 231 26.46 -11.57 30.33
N LYS A 232 27.65 -11.75 29.76
CA LYS A 232 28.27 -13.09 29.57
C LYS A 232 28.46 -13.89 30.85
N TYR A 233 28.29 -13.27 32.02
CA TYR A 233 28.62 -13.81 33.35
C TYR A 233 27.39 -13.97 34.26
N LEU A 234 26.17 -13.57 33.82
CA LEU A 234 24.95 -13.76 34.59
C LEU A 234 24.33 -15.14 34.34
N GLU A 235 23.76 -15.71 35.40
CA GLU A 235 22.99 -16.94 35.27
C GLU A 235 21.69 -16.70 34.50
N ASP A 236 21.19 -17.74 33.84
CA ASP A 236 20.02 -17.65 32.94
C ASP A 236 18.78 -17.09 33.62
N GLU A 237 18.58 -17.38 34.94
CA GLU A 237 17.41 -16.92 35.68
C GLU A 237 17.48 -15.41 36.00
N GLU A 238 18.64 -14.87 36.27
CA GLU A 238 18.83 -13.43 36.51
C GLU A 238 18.65 -12.62 35.23
N LEU A 239 19.13 -13.16 34.11
CA LEU A 239 19.00 -12.53 32.79
C LEU A 239 17.54 -12.48 32.33
N VAL A 240 16.79 -13.54 32.58
CA VAL A 240 15.35 -13.62 32.30
C VAL A 240 14.58 -12.55 33.09
N ARG A 241 14.84 -12.44 34.39
CA ARG A 241 14.18 -11.44 35.25
C ARG A 241 14.49 -10.01 34.76
N PHE A 242 15.74 -9.74 34.42
CA PHE A 242 16.16 -8.42 33.90
C PHE A 242 15.47 -8.06 32.58
N VAL A 243 15.26 -9.05 31.66
CA VAL A 243 14.53 -8.83 30.41
C VAL A 243 13.06 -8.56 30.68
N GLU A 244 12.43 -9.31 31.57
CA GLU A 244 11.01 -9.13 31.90
C GLU A 244 10.75 -7.74 32.51
N GLU A 245 11.55 -7.32 33.49
CA GLU A 245 11.45 -6.00 34.12
C GLU A 245 11.65 -4.84 33.11
N ASN A 246 12.56 -5.01 32.13
CA ASN A 246 12.80 -3.96 31.11
C ASN A 246 11.74 -3.96 30.01
N LEU A 247 11.21 -5.11 29.61
CA LEU A 247 10.14 -5.16 28.62
C LEU A 247 8.85 -4.54 29.18
N ASP A 248 8.53 -4.80 30.45
CA ASP A 248 7.37 -4.20 31.13
C ASP A 248 7.54 -2.66 31.22
N ALA A 249 8.74 -2.16 31.50
CA ALA A 249 9.03 -0.73 31.53
C ALA A 249 8.90 -0.05 30.14
N TYR A 250 9.17 -0.77 29.04
CA TYR A 250 8.95 -0.26 27.67
C TYR A 250 7.48 -0.31 27.25
N ASP A 251 6.66 -1.13 27.91
CA ASP A 251 5.23 -1.22 27.65
C ASP A 251 4.43 -0.09 28.32
N GLU A 252 5.01 0.60 29.29
CA GLU A 252 4.44 1.77 30.00
C GLU A 252 4.77 3.12 29.34
N LEU A 253 5.62 3.17 28.30
CA LEU A 253 6.00 4.37 27.53
C LEU A 253 5.24 4.43 26.20
#